data_0d64f9a011a8d7ec51040b931a72ed47
#
_entry.id   0d64f9a011a8d7ec51040b931a72ed47
#
_cell.length_a   1.000
_cell.length_b   1.000
_cell.length_c   1.000
_cell.angle_alpha   90.00
_cell.angle_beta   90.00
_cell.angle_gamma   90.00
#
_symmetry.space_group_name_H-M   'P 1'
#
loop_
_entity.id
_entity.type
_entity.pdbx_description
1 polymer ?
#
loop_
_entity_poly.entity_id
_entity_poly.type
_entity_poly.pdbx_seq_one_letter_code
_entity_poly.pdbx_strand_id
1 'polypeptide(L)'
;MHELVEFLREPDKFQRLGGRIPRGVLMVGQPGTGKTLLAKAIAGEAKVPFFSISGSDFVEMFVGVGASRVRDMFDQAKKQSPCIIFIDEIDAVGRHRGAGLGGGHDEREQTLNQLLVEMDGFEGNDGVIVMAATNRPDVLDPALLRPGRFDRQVVVGLPDIRGREQILKVHMRKVPIDDRVEASVIARGTPGFSGADLANLVNEAALFAARASRRLVTMEEFEKAKDKIMMGAERKSMVMSEKERLNTAYHEAGHAIVGRLMPEHDPVYKVSIIPRGRALGVTMFLPEEDRYSLSKQHILSQICSLYGGRIAEEMTLGKEGVTTGASNDIQRATEMARNMVTKWGLSDELGPLLYSEDDGEVFLGRSAASQAKTVSGETAVAIDKEVRNIIDGCYAKAEQILEENRSLLELMKDALIEYETIDSEQIDEIMEGKKPRPPADWSDSDEDSSSGESKIDAEEVDKPGSIGSPASEH
;
A
#
# COMPACT_ATOMS: atom_id res chain seq x y z
N MET A 1 -16.08 -20.25 1.75
CA MET A 1 -15.80 -20.25 3.19
C MET A 1 -16.98 -20.78 4.02
N HIS A 2 -18.23 -20.37 3.75
CA HIS A 2 -19.40 -20.96 4.41
C HIS A 2 -19.50 -22.47 4.28
N GLU A 3 -19.20 -23.01 3.09
CA GLU A 3 -19.15 -24.46 2.88
C GLU A 3 -18.19 -25.18 3.83
N LEU A 4 -17.03 -24.60 4.15
CA LEU A 4 -16.07 -25.19 5.09
C LEU A 4 -16.64 -25.28 6.51
N VAL A 5 -17.36 -24.24 6.93
CA VAL A 5 -18.05 -24.25 8.22
C VAL A 5 -19.14 -25.34 8.27
N GLU A 6 -19.93 -25.46 7.20
CA GLU A 6 -20.95 -26.52 7.09
C GLU A 6 -20.33 -27.92 7.10
N PHE A 7 -19.22 -28.12 6.36
CA PHE A 7 -18.49 -29.39 6.36
C PHE A 7 -17.99 -29.79 7.74
N LEU A 8 -17.46 -28.83 8.49
CA LEU A 8 -16.94 -29.10 9.84
C LEU A 8 -18.05 -29.35 10.86
N ARG A 9 -19.22 -28.70 10.68
CA ARG A 9 -20.38 -28.88 11.56
C ARG A 9 -21.16 -30.17 11.30
N GLU A 10 -21.37 -30.52 10.02
CA GLU A 10 -22.22 -31.62 9.58
C GLU A 10 -21.54 -32.47 8.50
N PRO A 11 -20.44 -33.18 8.79
CA PRO A 11 -19.68 -33.93 7.79
C PRO A 11 -20.51 -35.02 7.12
N ASP A 12 -21.41 -35.66 7.86
CA ASP A 12 -22.28 -36.76 7.36
C ASP A 12 -23.21 -36.34 6.24
N LYS A 13 -23.65 -35.08 6.20
CA LYS A 13 -24.54 -34.53 5.17
C LYS A 13 -23.92 -34.61 3.78
N PHE A 14 -22.62 -34.33 3.68
CA PHE A 14 -21.89 -34.30 2.41
C PHE A 14 -21.41 -35.70 2.00
N GLN A 15 -21.07 -36.55 2.95
CA GLN A 15 -20.62 -37.91 2.71
C GLN A 15 -21.74 -38.78 2.11
N ARG A 16 -22.99 -38.61 2.51
CA ARG A 16 -24.16 -39.36 1.99
C ARG A 16 -24.37 -39.20 0.49
N LEU A 17 -23.93 -38.06 -0.08
CA LEU A 17 -24.06 -37.80 -1.52
C LEU A 17 -22.77 -38.12 -2.31
N GLY A 18 -21.76 -38.72 -1.67
CA GLY A 18 -20.47 -39.04 -2.27
C GLY A 18 -19.55 -37.80 -2.44
N GLY A 19 -19.88 -36.67 -1.83
CA GLY A 19 -19.06 -35.46 -1.82
C GLY A 19 -17.78 -35.71 -1.00
N ARG A 20 -16.62 -35.26 -1.54
CA ARG A 20 -15.37 -35.32 -0.80
C ARG A 20 -15.12 -33.95 -0.15
N ILE A 21 -14.82 -33.95 1.13
CA ILE A 21 -14.40 -32.76 1.88
C ILE A 21 -13.03 -32.33 1.35
N PRO A 22 -12.80 -31.04 1.03
CA PRO A 22 -11.48 -30.56 0.65
C PRO A 22 -10.50 -30.78 1.80
N ARG A 23 -9.38 -31.43 1.53
CA ARG A 23 -8.35 -31.71 2.54
C ARG A 23 -7.51 -30.48 2.85
N GLY A 24 -7.26 -29.66 1.83
CA GLY A 24 -6.45 -28.46 1.96
C GLY A 24 -7.02 -27.25 1.26
N VAL A 25 -6.90 -26.10 1.93
CA VAL A 25 -7.32 -24.79 1.42
C VAL A 25 -6.13 -23.84 1.49
N LEU A 26 -5.70 -23.33 0.34
CA LEU A 26 -4.67 -22.30 0.26
C LEU A 26 -5.32 -20.91 0.20
N MET A 27 -5.05 -20.08 1.17
CA MET A 27 -5.44 -18.67 1.17
C MET A 27 -4.30 -17.82 0.58
N VAL A 28 -4.59 -17.13 -0.51
CA VAL A 28 -3.65 -16.28 -1.22
C VAL A 28 -4.09 -14.83 -1.07
N GLY A 29 -3.18 -13.92 -0.78
CA GLY A 29 -3.51 -12.48 -0.72
C GLY A 29 -2.38 -11.65 -0.14
N GLN A 30 -2.48 -10.34 -0.31
CA GLN A 30 -1.49 -9.40 0.20
C GLN A 30 -1.34 -9.47 1.73
N PRO A 31 -0.20 -9.02 2.29
CA PRO A 31 -0.05 -8.89 3.74
C PRO A 31 -1.16 -8.02 4.34
N GLY A 32 -1.60 -8.35 5.55
CA GLY A 32 -2.59 -7.54 6.26
C GLY A 32 -4.05 -7.70 5.81
N THR A 33 -4.36 -8.55 4.82
CA THR A 33 -5.75 -8.78 4.35
C THR A 33 -6.60 -9.64 5.29
N GLY A 34 -6.04 -10.14 6.39
CA GLY A 34 -6.78 -10.87 7.41
C GLY A 34 -6.89 -12.39 7.19
N LYS A 35 -5.99 -13.00 6.40
CA LYS A 35 -5.98 -14.46 6.14
C LYS A 35 -6.03 -15.29 7.41
N THR A 36 -5.14 -15.02 8.36
CA THR A 36 -5.07 -15.70 9.67
C THR A 36 -6.34 -15.48 10.49
N LEU A 37 -6.89 -14.26 10.47
CA LEU A 37 -8.13 -13.93 11.17
C LEU A 37 -9.31 -14.68 10.58
N LEU A 38 -9.39 -14.80 9.26
CA LEU A 38 -10.44 -15.54 8.56
C LEU A 38 -10.39 -17.03 8.90
N ALA A 39 -9.20 -17.64 8.97
CA ALA A 39 -9.05 -19.04 9.39
C ALA A 39 -9.53 -19.27 10.82
N LYS A 40 -9.17 -18.37 11.75
CA LYS A 40 -9.66 -18.39 13.14
C LYS A 40 -11.17 -18.22 13.21
N ALA A 41 -11.74 -17.34 12.39
CA ALA A 41 -13.19 -17.12 12.35
C ALA A 41 -13.94 -18.36 11.86
N ILE A 42 -13.42 -19.10 10.87
CA ILE A 42 -14.00 -20.37 10.39
C ILE A 42 -14.00 -21.40 11.52
N ALA A 43 -12.87 -21.56 12.22
CA ALA A 43 -12.79 -22.50 13.35
C ALA A 43 -13.76 -22.15 14.47
N GLY A 44 -13.84 -20.86 14.83
CA GLY A 44 -14.75 -20.35 15.86
C GLY A 44 -16.23 -20.54 15.48
N GLU A 45 -16.58 -20.26 14.22
CA GLU A 45 -17.94 -20.45 13.70
C GLU A 45 -18.31 -21.94 13.60
N ALA A 46 -17.37 -22.79 13.22
CA ALA A 46 -17.57 -24.25 13.21
C ALA A 46 -17.49 -24.87 14.61
N LYS A 47 -16.99 -24.16 15.61
CA LYS A 47 -16.76 -24.64 17.00
C LYS A 47 -15.82 -25.83 17.06
N VAL A 48 -14.74 -25.81 16.26
CA VAL A 48 -13.73 -26.87 16.22
C VAL A 48 -12.38 -26.37 16.72
N PRO A 49 -11.50 -27.26 17.23
CA PRO A 49 -10.13 -26.92 17.59
C PRO A 49 -9.34 -26.30 16.43
N PHE A 50 -8.45 -25.34 16.76
CA PHE A 50 -7.64 -24.61 15.81
C PHE A 50 -6.16 -24.73 16.20
N PHE A 51 -5.38 -25.43 15.38
CA PHE A 51 -3.94 -25.57 15.52
C PHE A 51 -3.28 -24.58 14.57
N SER A 52 -2.43 -23.68 15.10
CA SER A 52 -1.75 -22.68 14.28
C SER A 52 -0.24 -22.77 14.44
N ILE A 53 0.45 -22.72 13.31
CA ILE A 53 1.92 -22.70 13.25
C ILE A 53 2.34 -21.77 12.11
N SER A 54 3.52 -21.13 12.24
CA SER A 54 4.13 -20.41 11.13
C SER A 54 5.02 -21.35 10.32
N GLY A 55 5.05 -21.18 9.00
CA GLY A 55 6.00 -21.87 8.15
C GLY A 55 7.46 -21.66 8.56
N SER A 56 7.78 -20.50 9.13
CA SER A 56 9.09 -20.20 9.70
C SER A 56 9.45 -21.08 10.90
N ASP A 57 8.47 -21.53 11.69
CA ASP A 57 8.70 -22.39 12.85
C ASP A 57 9.16 -23.81 12.47
N PHE A 58 9.02 -24.16 11.21
CA PHE A 58 9.52 -25.42 10.67
C PHE A 58 10.96 -25.34 10.14
N VAL A 59 11.49 -24.12 9.97
CA VAL A 59 12.83 -23.89 9.44
C VAL A 59 13.79 -23.76 10.63
N GLU A 60 14.42 -24.88 11.00
CA GLU A 60 15.38 -24.97 12.11
C GLU A 60 16.79 -25.20 11.57
N MET A 61 17.80 -24.96 12.40
CA MET A 61 19.20 -25.23 12.00
C MET A 61 19.59 -26.71 12.07
N PHE A 62 18.76 -27.54 12.73
CA PHE A 62 19.03 -28.97 12.91
C PHE A 62 18.15 -29.82 12.01
N VAL A 63 18.78 -30.67 11.19
CA VAL A 63 18.11 -31.56 10.24
C VAL A 63 17.11 -32.49 10.95
N GLY A 64 15.87 -32.53 10.45
CA GLY A 64 14.81 -33.42 10.92
C GLY A 64 13.91 -32.85 12.04
N VAL A 65 14.24 -31.72 12.65
CA VAL A 65 13.41 -31.12 13.71
C VAL A 65 12.11 -30.57 13.12
N GLY A 66 12.16 -29.88 11.98
CA GLY A 66 10.97 -29.38 11.28
C GLY A 66 10.03 -30.52 10.88
N ALA A 67 10.55 -31.59 10.31
CA ALA A 67 9.76 -32.75 9.92
C ALA A 67 9.10 -33.45 11.15
N SER A 68 9.76 -33.50 12.30
CA SER A 68 9.17 -34.04 13.53
C SER A 68 8.02 -33.16 14.03
N ARG A 69 8.20 -31.83 14.02
CA ARG A 69 7.12 -30.89 14.41
C ARG A 69 5.90 -31.00 13.51
N VAL A 70 6.09 -31.16 12.20
CA VAL A 70 4.98 -31.43 11.27
C VAL A 70 4.22 -32.68 11.71
N ARG A 71 4.92 -33.79 11.92
CA ARG A 71 4.30 -35.07 12.34
C ARG A 71 3.53 -34.92 13.65
N ASP A 72 4.17 -34.34 14.68
CA ASP A 72 3.57 -34.16 16.00
C ASP A 72 2.29 -33.33 15.94
N MET A 73 2.28 -32.25 15.15
CA MET A 73 1.11 -31.40 14.94
C MET A 73 -0.04 -32.18 14.28
N PHE A 74 0.26 -32.96 13.23
CA PHE A 74 -0.74 -33.75 12.54
C PHE A 74 -1.30 -34.89 13.42
N ASP A 75 -0.46 -35.53 14.22
CA ASP A 75 -0.86 -36.55 15.19
C ASP A 75 -1.76 -35.99 16.30
N GLN A 76 -1.47 -34.76 16.77
CA GLN A 76 -2.34 -34.06 17.73
C GLN A 76 -3.67 -33.68 17.11
N ALA A 77 -3.67 -33.19 15.89
CA ALA A 77 -4.90 -32.82 15.17
C ALA A 77 -5.80 -34.04 14.91
N LYS A 78 -5.22 -35.18 14.50
CA LYS A 78 -6.00 -36.44 14.32
C LYS A 78 -6.71 -36.88 15.59
N LYS A 79 -6.09 -36.69 16.77
CA LYS A 79 -6.69 -37.03 18.06
C LYS A 79 -7.84 -36.09 18.49
N GLN A 80 -7.92 -34.91 17.90
CA GLN A 80 -8.93 -33.86 18.21
C GLN A 80 -9.84 -33.54 17.03
N SER A 81 -9.99 -34.45 16.09
CA SER A 81 -10.89 -34.32 14.96
C SER A 81 -12.38 -34.22 15.44
N PRO A 82 -13.25 -33.38 14.80
CA PRO A 82 -12.93 -32.49 13.67
C PRO A 82 -12.15 -31.23 14.10
N CYS A 83 -11.16 -30.80 13.30
CA CYS A 83 -10.32 -29.64 13.62
C CYS A 83 -9.74 -28.97 12.36
N ILE A 84 -9.16 -27.79 12.56
CA ILE A 84 -8.41 -27.06 11.53
C ILE A 84 -6.94 -27.00 11.93
N ILE A 85 -6.05 -27.36 10.99
CA ILE A 85 -4.62 -27.04 11.03
C ILE A 85 -4.41 -25.81 10.16
N PHE A 86 -3.81 -24.76 10.70
CA PHE A 86 -3.48 -23.54 9.96
C PHE A 86 -1.98 -23.31 9.93
N ILE A 87 -1.44 -23.21 8.70
CA ILE A 87 -0.02 -22.96 8.44
C ILE A 87 0.09 -21.56 7.83
N ASP A 88 0.57 -20.59 8.60
CA ASP A 88 0.83 -19.25 8.08
C ASP A 88 2.18 -19.21 7.37
N GLU A 89 2.33 -18.31 6.39
CA GLU A 89 3.58 -18.13 5.63
C GLU A 89 4.16 -19.46 5.07
N ILE A 90 3.30 -20.26 4.46
CA ILE A 90 3.70 -21.59 3.96
C ILE A 90 4.85 -21.51 2.94
N ASP A 91 5.05 -20.38 2.29
CA ASP A 91 6.16 -20.12 1.37
C ASP A 91 7.53 -20.15 2.05
N ALA A 92 7.61 -20.06 3.37
CA ALA A 92 8.87 -20.26 4.11
C ALA A 92 9.41 -21.70 3.94
N VAL A 93 8.52 -22.70 3.86
CA VAL A 93 8.85 -24.12 3.72
C VAL A 93 8.59 -24.63 2.29
N GLY A 94 7.53 -24.14 1.67
CA GLY A 94 6.96 -24.63 0.42
C GLY A 94 7.60 -24.12 -0.87
N ARG A 95 8.79 -23.53 -0.85
CA ARG A 95 9.46 -22.98 -2.04
C ARG A 95 9.92 -24.06 -3.01
N HIS A 96 9.92 -23.69 -4.29
CA HIS A 96 10.38 -24.50 -5.41
C HIS A 96 11.81 -25.03 -5.21
N ARG A 97 12.08 -26.27 -5.62
CA ARG A 97 13.37 -26.94 -5.56
C ARG A 97 14.37 -26.28 -6.49
N GLY A 98 15.57 -25.98 -6.04
CA GLY A 98 16.70 -25.65 -6.91
C GLY A 98 17.24 -24.21 -6.88
N ALA A 99 16.87 -23.34 -5.94
CA ALA A 99 17.33 -21.96 -5.89
C ALA A 99 18.34 -21.67 -4.77
N GLY A 100 19.42 -22.44 -4.61
CA GLY A 100 20.49 -22.06 -3.69
C GLY A 100 21.52 -23.14 -3.37
N LEU A 101 22.76 -22.74 -3.27
CA LEU A 101 23.91 -23.53 -2.82
C LEU A 101 24.11 -23.26 -1.31
N GLY A 102 23.56 -24.14 -0.43
CA GLY A 102 23.84 -24.04 1.02
C GLY A 102 23.04 -25.03 1.88
N GLY A 103 23.61 -25.51 2.99
CA GLY A 103 23.12 -26.61 3.84
C GLY A 103 21.77 -26.41 4.56
N GLY A 104 21.07 -25.28 4.38
CA GLY A 104 19.70 -25.07 4.88
C GLY A 104 18.60 -25.53 3.92
N HIS A 105 18.96 -26.05 2.74
CA HIS A 105 17.99 -26.54 1.75
C HIS A 105 17.48 -27.94 2.05
N ASP A 106 18.35 -28.83 2.54
CA ASP A 106 18.00 -30.22 2.81
C ASP A 106 16.93 -30.32 3.90
N GLU A 107 16.97 -29.45 4.90
CA GLU A 107 15.98 -29.44 5.98
C GLU A 107 14.60 -28.98 5.52
N ARG A 108 14.55 -27.87 4.74
CA ARG A 108 13.29 -27.38 4.18
C ARG A 108 12.65 -28.42 3.26
N GLU A 109 13.45 -29.06 2.42
CA GLU A 109 12.96 -30.10 1.53
C GLU A 109 12.46 -31.32 2.30
N GLN A 110 13.14 -31.73 3.36
CA GLN A 110 12.70 -32.81 4.24
C GLN A 110 11.39 -32.44 4.94
N THR A 111 11.26 -31.22 5.44
CA THR A 111 10.06 -30.73 6.10
C THR A 111 8.88 -30.64 5.12
N LEU A 112 9.12 -30.13 3.90
CA LEU A 112 8.12 -30.10 2.84
C LEU A 112 7.65 -31.50 2.47
N ASN A 113 8.59 -32.45 2.29
CA ASN A 113 8.26 -33.85 1.97
C ASN A 113 7.45 -34.49 3.10
N GLN A 114 7.77 -34.21 4.38
CA GLN A 114 6.97 -34.71 5.50
C GLN A 114 5.56 -34.11 5.48
N LEU A 115 5.42 -32.80 5.23
CA LEU A 115 4.10 -32.15 5.09
C LEU A 115 3.27 -32.83 3.98
N LEU A 116 3.86 -33.09 2.83
CA LEU A 116 3.19 -33.77 1.73
C LEU A 116 2.76 -35.19 2.12
N VAL A 117 3.60 -35.94 2.83
CA VAL A 117 3.28 -37.29 3.32
C VAL A 117 2.11 -37.26 4.31
N GLU A 118 2.13 -36.32 5.26
CA GLU A 118 1.03 -36.21 6.24
C GLU A 118 -0.29 -35.82 5.56
N MET A 119 -0.26 -34.90 4.58
CA MET A 119 -1.45 -34.51 3.81
C MET A 119 -1.99 -35.68 2.96
N ASP A 120 -1.11 -36.47 2.34
CA ASP A 120 -1.51 -37.64 1.55
C ASP A 120 -2.04 -38.75 2.46
N GLY A 121 -1.56 -38.87 3.69
CA GLY A 121 -1.92 -39.88 4.68
C GLY A 121 -3.28 -39.68 5.35
N PHE A 122 -4.01 -38.59 5.06
CA PHE A 122 -5.39 -38.43 5.52
C PHE A 122 -6.34 -39.33 4.73
N GLU A 123 -7.07 -40.17 5.41
CA GLU A 123 -8.25 -40.81 4.83
C GLU A 123 -9.40 -39.80 4.75
N GLY A 124 -10.24 -39.86 3.71
CA GLY A 124 -11.26 -38.83 3.40
C GLY A 124 -12.31 -38.54 4.50
N ASN A 125 -12.24 -39.24 5.64
CA ASN A 125 -13.19 -39.16 6.74
C ASN A 125 -12.59 -38.62 8.05
N ASP A 126 -11.31 -38.22 8.07
CA ASP A 126 -10.65 -37.83 9.33
C ASP A 126 -11.11 -36.50 9.91
N GLY A 127 -11.95 -35.72 9.20
CA GLY A 127 -12.51 -34.45 9.70
C GLY A 127 -11.48 -33.35 9.95
N VAL A 128 -10.25 -33.53 9.47
CA VAL A 128 -9.17 -32.54 9.58
C VAL A 128 -9.06 -31.75 8.28
N ILE A 129 -9.13 -30.42 8.38
CA ILE A 129 -8.90 -29.52 7.24
C ILE A 129 -7.58 -28.77 7.46
N VAL A 130 -6.69 -28.88 6.49
CA VAL A 130 -5.43 -28.11 6.49
C VAL A 130 -5.64 -26.81 5.73
N MET A 131 -5.47 -25.69 6.39
CA MET A 131 -5.51 -24.36 5.76
C MET A 131 -4.10 -23.78 5.75
N ALA A 132 -3.67 -23.23 4.64
CA ALA A 132 -2.41 -22.51 4.55
C ALA A 132 -2.61 -21.10 4.02
N ALA A 133 -1.73 -20.18 4.41
CA ALA A 133 -1.73 -18.82 3.91
C ALA A 133 -0.38 -18.46 3.31
N THR A 134 -0.42 -17.73 2.20
CA THR A 134 0.78 -17.17 1.55
C THR A 134 0.49 -15.82 0.92
N ASN A 135 1.52 -15.00 0.85
CA ASN A 135 1.52 -13.75 0.08
C ASN A 135 2.14 -13.95 -1.31
N ARG A 136 2.82 -15.07 -1.53
CA ARG A 136 3.59 -15.39 -2.74
C ARG A 136 3.25 -16.79 -3.28
N PRO A 137 2.12 -16.95 -3.95
CA PRO A 137 1.74 -18.23 -4.53
C PRO A 137 2.68 -18.68 -5.65
N ASP A 138 3.37 -17.75 -6.31
CA ASP A 138 4.32 -17.93 -7.41
C ASP A 138 5.55 -18.76 -7.03
N VAL A 139 5.97 -18.69 -5.76
CA VAL A 139 7.17 -19.40 -5.29
C VAL A 139 6.89 -20.79 -4.74
N LEU A 140 5.62 -21.20 -4.64
CA LEU A 140 5.24 -22.50 -4.06
C LEU A 140 5.56 -23.67 -4.97
N ASP A 141 6.02 -24.78 -4.37
CA ASP A 141 6.22 -26.03 -5.10
C ASP A 141 4.88 -26.55 -5.65
N PRO A 142 4.78 -26.81 -6.96
CA PRO A 142 3.57 -27.34 -7.59
C PRO A 142 3.04 -28.63 -6.97
N ALA A 143 3.89 -29.38 -6.27
CA ALA A 143 3.48 -30.57 -5.54
C ALA A 143 2.47 -30.28 -4.43
N LEU A 144 2.51 -29.09 -3.82
CA LEU A 144 1.53 -28.65 -2.82
C LEU A 144 0.14 -28.41 -3.41
N LEU A 145 0.07 -28.02 -4.68
CA LEU A 145 -1.17 -27.64 -5.36
C LEU A 145 -1.85 -28.83 -6.08
N ARG A 146 -1.32 -30.04 -5.92
CA ARG A 146 -1.92 -31.24 -6.53
C ARG A 146 -3.24 -31.61 -5.86
N PRO A 147 -4.20 -32.19 -6.60
CA PRO A 147 -5.44 -32.72 -6.05
C PRO A 147 -5.19 -33.64 -4.84
N GLY A 148 -5.97 -33.44 -3.79
CA GLY A 148 -5.83 -34.18 -2.52
C GLY A 148 -4.92 -33.48 -1.50
N ARG A 149 -4.29 -32.36 -1.85
CA ARG A 149 -3.49 -31.48 -0.98
C ARG A 149 -4.16 -30.13 -0.88
N PHE A 150 -3.50 -29.02 -1.27
CA PHE A 150 -4.16 -27.70 -1.35
C PHE A 150 -4.92 -27.58 -2.67
N ASP A 151 -5.98 -28.32 -2.79
CA ASP A 151 -6.80 -28.41 -4.00
C ASP A 151 -7.81 -27.27 -4.16
N ARG A 152 -8.04 -26.51 -3.09
CA ARG A 152 -8.83 -25.27 -3.12
C ARG A 152 -7.96 -24.04 -2.85
N GLN A 153 -8.02 -23.08 -3.76
CA GLN A 153 -7.41 -21.77 -3.59
C GLN A 153 -8.49 -20.73 -3.34
N VAL A 154 -8.25 -19.89 -2.34
CA VAL A 154 -9.14 -18.78 -1.96
C VAL A 154 -8.33 -17.50 -1.96
N VAL A 155 -8.65 -16.60 -2.88
CA VAL A 155 -8.03 -15.28 -2.93
C VAL A 155 -8.69 -14.38 -1.90
N VAL A 156 -7.89 -13.84 -0.97
CA VAL A 156 -8.31 -12.84 0.01
C VAL A 156 -7.78 -11.50 -0.46
N GLY A 157 -8.63 -10.77 -1.20
CA GLY A 157 -8.30 -9.46 -1.74
C GLY A 157 -8.31 -8.35 -0.70
N LEU A 158 -7.96 -7.15 -1.14
CA LEU A 158 -8.15 -5.93 -0.34
C LEU A 158 -9.66 -5.67 -0.13
N PRO A 159 -10.05 -5.08 1.01
CA PRO A 159 -11.45 -4.79 1.27
C PRO A 159 -11.95 -3.66 0.36
N ASP A 160 -13.19 -3.81 -0.13
CA ASP A 160 -13.92 -2.74 -0.79
C ASP A 160 -14.33 -1.64 0.20
N ILE A 161 -14.93 -0.55 -0.27
CA ILE A 161 -15.39 0.57 0.57
C ILE A 161 -16.24 0.09 1.77
N ARG A 162 -17.17 -0.85 1.53
CA ARG A 162 -18.05 -1.38 2.60
C ARG A 162 -17.27 -2.23 3.58
N GLY A 163 -16.35 -3.04 3.09
CA GLY A 163 -15.43 -3.83 3.91
C GLY A 163 -14.53 -2.95 4.76
N ARG A 164 -13.96 -1.88 4.19
CA ARG A 164 -13.15 -0.91 4.94
C ARG A 164 -13.93 -0.22 6.05
N GLU A 165 -15.17 0.20 5.76
CA GLU A 165 -16.05 0.80 6.77
C GLU A 165 -16.34 -0.17 7.93
N GLN A 166 -16.62 -1.43 7.64
CA GLN A 166 -16.86 -2.44 8.66
C GLN A 166 -15.61 -2.72 9.50
N ILE A 167 -14.45 -2.82 8.88
CA ILE A 167 -13.16 -3.02 9.57
C ILE A 167 -12.86 -1.83 10.48
N LEU A 168 -13.02 -0.60 9.98
CA LEU A 168 -12.86 0.61 10.78
C LEU A 168 -13.78 0.58 12.02
N LYS A 169 -15.08 0.32 11.84
CA LYS A 169 -16.04 0.21 12.96
C LYS A 169 -15.60 -0.80 14.03
N VAL A 170 -14.99 -1.91 13.62
CA VAL A 170 -14.48 -2.92 14.57
C VAL A 170 -13.31 -2.38 15.38
N HIS A 171 -12.33 -1.72 14.73
CA HIS A 171 -11.16 -1.19 15.41
C HIS A 171 -11.48 0.05 16.25
N MET A 172 -12.39 0.90 15.78
CA MET A 172 -12.85 2.11 16.47
C MET A 172 -13.55 1.83 17.81
N ARG A 173 -14.18 0.65 17.98
CA ARG A 173 -14.84 0.27 19.26
C ARG A 173 -13.94 0.30 20.49
N LYS A 174 -12.62 0.20 20.31
CA LYS A 174 -11.64 0.14 21.40
C LYS A 174 -11.01 1.50 21.73
N VAL A 175 -11.40 2.54 21.00
CA VAL A 175 -10.82 3.88 21.07
C VAL A 175 -11.91 4.88 21.42
N PRO A 176 -11.67 5.86 22.32
CA PRO A 176 -12.62 6.93 22.61
C PRO A 176 -12.70 7.90 21.42
N ILE A 177 -13.77 7.82 20.66
CA ILE A 177 -13.97 8.56 19.40
C ILE A 177 -15.11 9.56 19.58
N ASP A 178 -14.98 10.75 18.99
CA ASP A 178 -16.03 11.77 18.92
C ASP A 178 -17.20 11.28 18.04
N ASP A 179 -18.44 11.54 18.45
CA ASP A 179 -19.65 11.08 17.76
C ASP A 179 -19.79 11.65 16.33
N ARG A 180 -19.06 12.71 16.00
CA ARG A 180 -19.03 13.33 14.67
C ARG A 180 -18.12 12.61 13.67
N VAL A 181 -17.34 11.62 14.12
CA VAL A 181 -16.45 10.84 13.26
C VAL A 181 -17.23 9.80 12.49
N GLU A 182 -17.22 9.93 11.17
CA GLU A 182 -17.90 9.01 10.27
C GLU A 182 -16.93 8.00 9.65
N ALA A 183 -17.06 6.72 10.01
CA ALA A 183 -16.26 5.65 9.43
C ALA A 183 -16.43 5.53 7.90
N SER A 184 -17.58 5.91 7.36
CA SER A 184 -17.87 5.94 5.92
C SER A 184 -17.00 6.94 5.16
N VAL A 185 -16.75 8.12 5.74
CA VAL A 185 -15.89 9.16 5.16
C VAL A 185 -14.44 8.68 5.15
N ILE A 186 -13.98 8.11 6.27
CA ILE A 186 -12.62 7.56 6.38
C ILE A 186 -12.42 6.41 5.37
N ALA A 187 -13.41 5.52 5.23
CA ALA A 187 -13.35 4.39 4.29
C ALA A 187 -13.25 4.84 2.83
N ARG A 188 -13.95 5.91 2.44
CA ARG A 188 -13.82 6.51 1.10
C ARG A 188 -12.43 7.10 0.87
N GLY A 189 -11.87 7.76 1.89
CA GLY A 189 -10.54 8.38 1.81
C GLY A 189 -9.36 7.41 1.94
N THR A 190 -9.58 6.08 2.02
CA THR A 190 -8.52 5.07 2.21
C THR A 190 -8.58 3.96 1.15
N PRO A 191 -8.59 4.29 -0.16
CA PRO A 191 -8.57 3.28 -1.20
C PRO A 191 -7.27 2.46 -1.12
N GLY A 192 -7.38 1.14 -1.36
CA GLY A 192 -6.21 0.25 -1.35
C GLY A 192 -5.67 -0.13 0.03
N PHE A 193 -6.26 0.35 1.14
CA PHE A 193 -5.84 -0.04 2.48
C PHE A 193 -6.26 -1.48 2.80
N SER A 194 -5.33 -2.24 3.34
CA SER A 194 -5.61 -3.55 3.94
C SER A 194 -6.26 -3.41 5.31
N GLY A 195 -6.75 -4.52 5.87
CA GLY A 195 -7.27 -4.52 7.23
C GLY A 195 -6.23 -4.09 8.29
N ALA A 196 -4.96 -4.42 8.08
CA ALA A 196 -3.87 -4.00 8.96
C ALA A 196 -3.58 -2.50 8.84
N ASP A 197 -3.64 -1.92 7.64
CA ASP A 197 -3.46 -0.48 7.44
C ASP A 197 -4.58 0.32 8.11
N LEU A 198 -5.82 -0.16 8.02
CA LEU A 198 -6.96 0.46 8.70
C LEU A 198 -6.86 0.37 10.22
N ALA A 199 -6.37 -0.75 10.76
CA ALA A 199 -6.10 -0.90 12.19
C ALA A 199 -5.00 0.07 12.64
N ASN A 200 -3.94 0.21 11.84
CA ASN A 200 -2.85 1.16 12.08
C ASN A 200 -3.35 2.61 12.00
N LEU A 201 -4.23 2.93 11.06
CA LEU A 201 -4.84 4.26 10.94
C LEU A 201 -5.57 4.67 12.22
N VAL A 202 -6.40 3.78 12.77
CA VAL A 202 -7.11 4.04 14.04
C VAL A 202 -6.13 4.23 15.19
N ASN A 203 -5.06 3.42 15.24
CA ASN A 203 -4.02 3.53 16.27
C ASN A 203 -3.23 4.86 16.14
N GLU A 204 -2.82 5.24 14.94
CA GLU A 204 -2.11 6.50 14.70
C GLU A 204 -2.97 7.72 15.03
N ALA A 205 -4.27 7.71 14.70
CA ALA A 205 -5.20 8.77 15.08
C ALA A 205 -5.30 8.90 16.61
N ALA A 206 -5.38 7.77 17.33
CA ALA A 206 -5.37 7.78 18.80
C ALA A 206 -4.05 8.34 19.38
N LEU A 207 -2.91 8.03 18.75
CA LEU A 207 -1.61 8.58 19.15
C LEU A 207 -1.51 10.10 18.90
N PHE A 208 -2.09 10.60 17.79
CA PHE A 208 -2.18 12.04 17.54
C PHE A 208 -3.04 12.76 18.59
N ALA A 209 -4.22 12.22 18.93
CA ALA A 209 -5.08 12.75 19.97
C ALA A 209 -4.38 12.79 21.33
N ALA A 210 -3.67 11.70 21.69
CA ALA A 210 -2.91 11.64 22.93
C ALA A 210 -1.79 12.69 23.00
N ARG A 211 -1.04 12.91 21.90
CA ARG A 211 -0.01 13.96 21.82
C ARG A 211 -0.59 15.38 21.97
N ALA A 212 -1.80 15.59 21.42
CA ALA A 212 -2.52 16.85 21.56
C ALA A 212 -3.27 16.97 22.90
N SER A 213 -3.09 16.03 23.83
CA SER A 213 -3.80 15.97 25.12
C SER A 213 -5.33 16.00 25.00
N ARG A 214 -5.86 15.55 23.89
CA ARG A 214 -7.32 15.43 23.64
C ARG A 214 -7.88 14.18 24.33
N ARG A 215 -9.13 14.25 24.77
CA ARG A 215 -9.83 13.13 25.41
C ARG A 215 -10.52 12.21 24.40
N LEU A 216 -10.86 12.71 23.24
CA LEU A 216 -11.53 12.01 22.15
C LEU A 216 -10.72 12.17 20.88
N VAL A 217 -10.78 11.14 20.02
CA VAL A 217 -10.21 11.20 18.67
C VAL A 217 -11.25 11.80 17.74
N THR A 218 -10.89 12.87 17.05
CA THR A 218 -11.76 13.57 16.11
C THR A 218 -11.39 13.23 14.66
N MET A 219 -12.14 13.76 13.71
CA MET A 219 -11.86 13.58 12.29
C MET A 219 -10.50 14.17 11.88
N GLU A 220 -10.07 15.26 12.55
CA GLU A 220 -8.78 15.91 12.33
C GLU A 220 -7.60 14.94 12.59
N GLU A 221 -7.65 14.16 13.69
CA GLU A 221 -6.60 13.18 13.97
C GLU A 221 -6.60 12.03 12.96
N PHE A 222 -7.77 11.63 12.45
CA PHE A 222 -7.85 10.64 11.38
C PHE A 222 -7.24 11.16 10.08
N GLU A 223 -7.48 12.42 9.73
CA GLU A 223 -6.85 13.04 8.56
C GLU A 223 -5.32 13.12 8.70
N LYS A 224 -4.83 13.57 9.87
CA LYS A 224 -3.37 13.60 10.15
C LYS A 224 -2.74 12.20 10.11
N ALA A 225 -3.44 11.20 10.62
CA ALA A 225 -2.98 9.81 10.59
C ALA A 225 -2.94 9.26 9.16
N LYS A 226 -3.97 9.55 8.36
CA LYS A 226 -4.04 9.18 6.95
C LYS A 226 -2.89 9.82 6.16
N ASP A 227 -2.68 11.13 6.33
CA ASP A 227 -1.58 11.85 5.70
C ASP A 227 -0.22 11.23 6.06
N LYS A 228 0.00 10.90 7.33
CA LYS A 228 1.23 10.24 7.77
C LYS A 228 1.44 8.87 7.15
N ILE A 229 0.38 8.07 7.00
CA ILE A 229 0.47 6.71 6.43
C ILE A 229 0.69 6.78 4.91
N MET A 230 -0.05 7.64 4.21
CA MET A 230 -0.02 7.72 2.75
C MET A 230 1.21 8.49 2.23
N MET A 231 1.58 9.59 2.89
CA MET A 231 2.63 10.52 2.45
C MET A 231 3.93 10.39 3.26
N GLY A 232 3.90 9.70 4.40
CA GLY A 232 5.02 9.63 5.33
C GLY A 232 5.00 10.73 6.40
N ALA A 233 5.92 10.62 7.36
CA ALA A 233 6.04 11.59 8.45
C ALA A 233 6.60 12.93 7.92
N GLU A 234 6.08 14.04 8.47
CA GLU A 234 6.60 15.39 8.20
C GLU A 234 8.04 15.55 8.66
N ARG A 235 8.86 16.18 7.83
CA ARG A 235 10.25 16.53 8.16
C ARG A 235 10.33 17.95 8.69
N LYS A 236 9.86 18.19 9.90
CA LYS A 236 9.86 19.51 10.55
C LYS A 236 11.26 20.14 10.73
N SER A 237 12.32 19.34 10.70
CA SER A 237 13.70 19.81 10.82
C SER A 237 14.35 20.22 9.49
N MET A 238 13.69 19.97 8.37
CA MET A 238 14.21 20.32 7.05
C MET A 238 13.79 21.75 6.69
N VAL A 239 14.75 22.66 6.72
CA VAL A 239 14.53 24.04 6.28
C VAL A 239 14.85 24.09 4.78
N MET A 240 13.81 24.28 3.95
CA MET A 240 14.00 24.53 2.51
C MET A 240 14.38 25.99 2.29
N SER A 241 15.24 26.24 1.30
CA SER A 241 15.47 27.61 0.83
C SER A 241 14.20 28.18 0.19
N GLU A 242 14.02 29.50 0.21
CA GLU A 242 12.88 30.16 -0.46
C GLU A 242 12.75 29.77 -1.93
N LYS A 243 13.90 29.61 -2.61
CA LYS A 243 13.95 29.20 -4.00
C LYS A 243 13.44 27.76 -4.18
N GLU A 244 13.84 26.83 -3.32
CA GLU A 244 13.36 25.43 -3.37
C GLU A 244 11.87 25.36 -3.03
N ARG A 245 11.43 26.13 -2.04
CA ARG A 245 10.02 26.22 -1.65
C ARG A 245 9.14 26.72 -2.81
N LEU A 246 9.59 27.78 -3.48
CA LEU A 246 8.92 28.32 -4.66
C LEU A 246 8.88 27.31 -5.81
N ASN A 247 10.00 26.66 -6.09
CA ASN A 247 10.06 25.65 -7.13
C ASN A 247 9.14 24.46 -6.85
N THR A 248 9.13 23.98 -5.61
CA THR A 248 8.22 22.89 -5.18
C THR A 248 6.76 23.32 -5.33
N ALA A 249 6.42 24.57 -4.98
CA ALA A 249 5.06 25.07 -5.13
C ALA A 249 4.59 25.08 -6.59
N TYR A 250 5.43 25.51 -7.52
CA TYR A 250 5.12 25.44 -8.95
C TYR A 250 5.01 23.99 -9.44
N HIS A 251 5.90 23.12 -9.00
CA HIS A 251 5.90 21.70 -9.36
C HIS A 251 4.58 21.02 -8.95
N GLU A 252 4.19 21.14 -7.70
CA GLU A 252 2.97 20.52 -7.19
C GLU A 252 1.70 21.16 -7.78
N ALA A 253 1.69 22.49 -7.97
CA ALA A 253 0.60 23.18 -8.65
C ALA A 253 0.44 22.70 -10.11
N GLY A 254 1.55 22.42 -10.80
CA GLY A 254 1.52 21.87 -12.15
C GLY A 254 0.83 20.51 -12.22
N HIS A 255 1.16 19.60 -11.31
CA HIS A 255 0.48 18.31 -11.19
C HIS A 255 -1.01 18.46 -10.93
N ALA A 256 -1.38 19.33 -9.99
CA ALA A 256 -2.77 19.54 -9.58
C ALA A 256 -3.63 20.12 -10.70
N ILE A 257 -3.16 21.15 -11.41
CA ILE A 257 -3.90 21.81 -12.49
C ILE A 257 -4.09 20.85 -13.66
N VAL A 258 -3.02 20.18 -14.10
CA VAL A 258 -3.13 19.22 -15.19
C VAL A 258 -4.08 18.08 -14.80
N GLY A 259 -3.91 17.50 -13.62
CA GLY A 259 -4.80 16.42 -13.14
C GLY A 259 -6.26 16.85 -13.06
N ARG A 260 -6.55 18.08 -12.61
CA ARG A 260 -7.93 18.60 -12.49
C ARG A 260 -8.61 18.86 -13.85
N LEU A 261 -7.83 19.22 -14.87
CA LEU A 261 -8.35 19.57 -16.20
C LEU A 261 -8.35 18.39 -17.19
N MET A 262 -7.62 17.32 -16.88
CA MET A 262 -7.61 16.12 -17.72
C MET A 262 -8.88 15.27 -17.51
N PRO A 263 -9.48 14.74 -18.59
CA PRO A 263 -10.68 13.91 -18.50
C PRO A 263 -10.37 12.57 -17.82
N GLU A 264 -11.35 12.03 -17.09
CA GLU A 264 -11.26 10.74 -16.38
C GLU A 264 -10.10 10.63 -15.37
N HIS A 265 -9.41 11.72 -15.04
CA HIS A 265 -8.40 11.71 -13.98
C HIS A 265 -9.09 11.61 -12.62
N ASP A 266 -8.38 11.00 -11.64
CA ASP A 266 -8.85 11.01 -10.26
C ASP A 266 -8.86 12.44 -9.70
N PRO A 267 -9.84 12.81 -8.85
CA PRO A 267 -9.90 14.14 -8.24
C PRO A 267 -8.66 14.44 -7.42
N VAL A 268 -8.23 15.71 -7.45
CA VAL A 268 -7.18 16.21 -6.56
C VAL A 268 -7.76 16.29 -5.14
N TYR A 269 -7.17 15.57 -4.23
CA TYR A 269 -7.60 15.54 -2.84
C TYR A 269 -6.90 16.61 -1.99
N LYS A 270 -5.58 16.71 -2.13
CA LYS A 270 -4.72 17.59 -1.34
C LYS A 270 -3.42 17.87 -2.07
N VAL A 271 -2.90 19.10 -1.94
CA VAL A 271 -1.57 19.49 -2.41
C VAL A 271 -0.79 20.06 -1.24
N SER A 272 0.45 19.65 -1.05
CA SER A 272 1.30 20.11 0.06
C SER A 272 2.75 20.30 -0.39
N ILE A 273 3.37 21.36 0.10
CA ILE A 273 4.80 21.63 -0.06
C ILE A 273 5.60 21.33 1.20
N ILE A 274 4.98 20.70 2.20
CA ILE A 274 5.68 20.26 3.41
C ILE A 274 6.49 19.00 3.06
N PRO A 275 7.81 18.98 3.31
CA PRO A 275 8.65 17.84 3.02
C PRO A 275 8.23 16.60 3.82
N ARG A 276 8.03 15.47 3.13
CA ARG A 276 7.66 14.18 3.72
C ARG A 276 8.49 13.05 3.15
N GLY A 277 9.04 12.21 3.99
CA GLY A 277 9.88 11.09 3.54
C GLY A 277 11.03 11.56 2.63
N ARG A 278 11.01 11.23 1.33
CA ARG A 278 11.99 11.67 0.31
C ARG A 278 11.46 12.78 -0.60
N ALA A 279 10.16 13.08 -0.53
CA ALA A 279 9.53 14.10 -1.35
C ALA A 279 9.60 15.47 -0.68
N LEU A 280 9.81 16.52 -1.48
CA LEU A 280 9.79 17.91 -1.02
C LEU A 280 8.35 18.47 -0.99
N GLY A 281 7.48 17.93 -1.82
CA GLY A 281 6.06 18.19 -1.87
C GLY A 281 5.28 16.95 -2.28
N VAL A 282 3.96 17.04 -2.35
CA VAL A 282 3.09 15.96 -2.79
C VAL A 282 1.75 16.49 -3.28
N THR A 283 1.36 16.04 -4.46
CA THR A 283 0.00 16.20 -4.99
C THR A 283 -0.71 14.86 -4.89
N MET A 284 -1.76 14.80 -4.10
CA MET A 284 -2.51 13.58 -3.84
C MET A 284 -3.81 13.55 -4.64
N PHE A 285 -3.99 12.48 -5.39
CA PHE A 285 -5.22 12.16 -6.09
C PHE A 285 -5.90 11.00 -5.39
N LEU A 286 -7.21 11.07 -5.19
CA LEU A 286 -8.00 9.99 -4.60
C LEU A 286 -9.14 9.61 -5.52
N PRO A 287 -9.27 8.32 -5.89
CA PRO A 287 -10.41 7.86 -6.67
C PRO A 287 -11.70 7.97 -5.85
N GLU A 288 -12.80 8.38 -6.48
CA GLU A 288 -14.11 8.45 -5.84
C GLU A 288 -14.68 7.06 -5.52
N GLU A 289 -14.31 6.06 -6.32
CA GLU A 289 -14.75 4.68 -6.20
C GLU A 289 -13.59 3.69 -6.36
N ASP A 290 -13.74 2.49 -5.80
CA ASP A 290 -12.78 1.41 -6.03
C ASP A 290 -12.86 0.94 -7.49
N ARG A 291 -11.77 1.09 -8.24
CA ARG A 291 -11.68 0.70 -9.66
C ARG A 291 -10.91 -0.60 -9.80
N TYR A 292 -11.46 -1.51 -10.62
CA TYR A 292 -10.83 -2.79 -10.96
C TYR A 292 -10.15 -2.79 -12.33
N SER A 293 -10.44 -1.77 -13.16
CA SER A 293 -9.88 -1.60 -14.50
C SER A 293 -9.66 -0.12 -14.79
N LEU A 294 -8.65 0.19 -15.59
CA LEU A 294 -8.32 1.54 -16.03
C LEU A 294 -8.59 1.65 -17.53
N SER A 295 -9.25 2.74 -17.96
CA SER A 295 -9.42 3.04 -19.37
C SER A 295 -8.12 3.58 -19.99
N LYS A 296 -7.98 3.47 -21.32
CA LYS A 296 -6.86 4.11 -22.06
C LYS A 296 -6.82 5.61 -21.75
N GLN A 297 -7.97 6.27 -21.72
CA GLN A 297 -8.06 7.70 -21.43
C GLN A 297 -7.59 8.05 -20.03
N HIS A 298 -7.98 7.26 -19.02
CA HIS A 298 -7.54 7.45 -17.64
C HIS A 298 -6.00 7.36 -17.49
N ILE A 299 -5.39 6.35 -18.13
CA ILE A 299 -3.94 6.17 -18.10
C ILE A 299 -3.22 7.34 -18.79
N LEU A 300 -3.70 7.77 -19.96
CA LEU A 300 -3.14 8.96 -20.65
C LEU A 300 -3.24 10.21 -19.78
N SER A 301 -4.38 10.40 -19.10
CA SER A 301 -4.58 11.53 -18.20
C SER A 301 -3.62 11.51 -17.01
N GLN A 302 -3.34 10.33 -16.44
CA GLN A 302 -2.33 10.17 -15.40
C GLN A 302 -0.93 10.50 -15.91
N ILE A 303 -0.57 10.04 -17.13
CA ILE A 303 0.75 10.37 -17.72
C ILE A 303 0.87 11.89 -17.94
N CYS A 304 -0.16 12.56 -18.45
CA CYS A 304 -0.16 14.02 -18.59
C CYS A 304 0.05 14.72 -17.25
N SER A 305 -0.66 14.30 -16.20
CA SER A 305 -0.53 14.88 -14.85
C SER A 305 0.87 14.71 -14.29
N LEU A 306 1.53 13.56 -14.51
CA LEU A 306 2.91 13.30 -14.06
C LEU A 306 3.92 14.27 -14.70
N TYR A 307 3.69 14.78 -15.89
CA TYR A 307 4.54 15.79 -16.52
C TYR A 307 4.24 17.23 -16.07
N GLY A 308 3.09 17.47 -15.43
CA GLY A 308 2.65 18.80 -15.00
C GLY A 308 3.69 19.52 -14.14
N GLY A 309 4.31 18.83 -13.18
CA GLY A 309 5.33 19.41 -12.30
C GLY A 309 6.56 19.89 -13.07
N ARG A 310 7.13 19.03 -13.92
CA ARG A 310 8.31 19.39 -14.74
C ARG A 310 8.02 20.56 -15.68
N ILE A 311 6.86 20.55 -16.33
CA ILE A 311 6.47 21.62 -17.26
C ILE A 311 6.31 22.95 -16.52
N ALA A 312 5.69 22.94 -15.33
CA ALA A 312 5.57 24.12 -14.50
C ALA A 312 6.94 24.70 -14.09
N GLU A 313 7.92 23.84 -13.73
CA GLU A 313 9.31 24.28 -13.51
C GLU A 313 9.91 24.91 -14.77
N GLU A 314 9.75 24.29 -15.94
CA GLU A 314 10.32 24.77 -17.22
C GLU A 314 9.72 26.13 -17.61
N MET A 315 8.41 26.34 -17.45
CA MET A 315 7.71 27.58 -17.75
C MET A 315 8.13 28.75 -16.85
N THR A 316 8.52 28.47 -15.60
CA THR A 316 8.81 29.49 -14.58
C THR A 316 10.29 29.76 -14.40
N LEU A 317 11.15 28.73 -14.45
CA LEU A 317 12.59 28.82 -14.24
C LEU A 317 13.40 28.77 -15.55
N GLY A 318 12.72 28.46 -16.68
CA GLY A 318 13.38 28.21 -17.97
C GLY A 318 14.01 26.80 -18.02
N LYS A 319 14.41 26.39 -19.24
CA LYS A 319 14.95 25.03 -19.49
C LYS A 319 16.17 24.66 -18.68
N GLU A 320 17.01 25.65 -18.35
CA GLU A 320 18.22 25.45 -17.56
C GLU A 320 17.96 25.40 -16.06
N GLY A 321 16.80 25.87 -15.60
CA GLY A 321 16.40 25.88 -14.21
C GLY A 321 15.64 24.63 -13.72
N VAL A 322 15.32 23.72 -14.63
CA VAL A 322 14.60 22.47 -14.31
C VAL A 322 15.44 21.58 -13.39
N THR A 323 14.80 21.01 -12.38
CA THR A 323 15.48 20.20 -11.36
C THR A 323 15.32 18.69 -11.60
N THR A 324 16.03 17.90 -10.80
CA THR A 324 15.88 16.44 -10.77
C THR A 324 14.63 15.98 -9.99
N GLY A 325 13.82 16.90 -9.47
CA GLY A 325 12.62 16.61 -8.68
C GLY A 325 11.65 15.68 -9.42
N ALA A 326 11.46 15.93 -10.72
CA ALA A 326 10.57 15.14 -11.57
C ALA A 326 11.08 13.72 -11.94
N SER A 327 12.20 13.23 -11.38
CA SER A 327 12.78 11.94 -11.78
C SER A 327 11.83 10.77 -11.59
N ASN A 328 11.10 10.74 -10.46
CA ASN A 328 10.12 9.70 -10.16
C ASN A 328 8.91 9.77 -11.09
N ASP A 329 8.44 10.97 -11.42
CA ASP A 329 7.30 11.18 -12.30
C ASP A 329 7.61 10.74 -13.73
N ILE A 330 8.81 11.06 -14.21
CA ILE A 330 9.32 10.61 -15.52
C ILE A 330 9.42 9.07 -15.54
N GLN A 331 9.94 8.46 -14.49
CA GLN A 331 10.04 7.00 -14.39
C GLN A 331 8.66 6.36 -14.46
N ARG A 332 7.71 6.81 -13.65
CA ARG A 332 6.33 6.31 -13.62
C ARG A 332 5.61 6.51 -14.95
N ALA A 333 5.70 7.69 -15.53
CA ALA A 333 5.11 8.01 -16.83
C ALA A 333 5.65 7.09 -17.94
N THR A 334 6.97 6.87 -17.96
CA THR A 334 7.62 5.97 -18.92
C THR A 334 7.19 4.53 -18.75
N GLU A 335 7.12 4.05 -17.50
CA GLU A 335 6.66 2.70 -17.20
C GLU A 335 5.19 2.49 -17.59
N MET A 336 4.32 3.45 -17.31
CA MET A 336 2.91 3.39 -17.72
C MET A 336 2.76 3.38 -19.24
N ALA A 337 3.46 4.25 -19.97
CA ALA A 337 3.45 4.28 -21.43
C ALA A 337 3.96 2.95 -22.01
N ARG A 338 5.05 2.40 -21.45
CA ARG A 338 5.58 1.08 -21.85
C ARG A 338 4.59 -0.04 -21.59
N ASN A 339 3.93 -0.07 -20.44
CA ASN A 339 2.91 -1.07 -20.12
C ASN A 339 1.68 -0.97 -21.02
N MET A 340 1.27 0.25 -21.42
CA MET A 340 0.20 0.45 -22.42
C MET A 340 0.51 -0.28 -23.73
N VAL A 341 1.76 -0.18 -24.19
CA VAL A 341 2.21 -0.75 -25.46
C VAL A 341 2.48 -2.25 -25.35
N THR A 342 3.18 -2.69 -24.28
CA THR A 342 3.75 -4.03 -24.20
C THR A 342 2.89 -5.03 -23.44
N LYS A 343 2.09 -4.57 -22.44
CA LYS A 343 1.33 -5.47 -21.56
C LYS A 343 -0.18 -5.37 -21.76
N TRP A 344 -0.71 -4.16 -21.99
CA TRP A 344 -2.16 -3.94 -21.99
C TRP A 344 -2.80 -3.87 -23.39
N GLY A 345 -1.96 -3.92 -24.46
CA GLY A 345 -2.43 -3.92 -25.84
C GLY A 345 -3.22 -2.67 -26.20
N LEU A 346 -2.88 -1.50 -25.63
CA LEU A 346 -3.57 -0.24 -25.81
C LEU A 346 -2.96 0.65 -26.91
N SER A 347 -1.94 0.15 -27.62
CA SER A 347 -1.36 0.82 -28.78
C SER A 347 -2.18 0.50 -30.04
N ASP A 348 -2.47 1.54 -30.83
CA ASP A 348 -3.19 1.39 -32.10
C ASP A 348 -2.26 0.83 -33.20
N GLU A 349 -0.94 1.10 -33.13
CA GLU A 349 0.05 0.62 -34.12
C GLU A 349 0.46 -0.84 -33.89
N LEU A 350 0.64 -1.26 -32.62
CA LEU A 350 1.13 -2.58 -32.24
C LEU A 350 0.00 -3.57 -31.91
N GLY A 351 -1.23 -3.08 -31.74
CA GLY A 351 -2.42 -3.89 -31.48
C GLY A 351 -2.44 -4.57 -30.11
N PRO A 352 -3.46 -5.43 -29.87
CA PRO A 352 -3.69 -6.10 -28.59
C PRO A 352 -2.83 -7.37 -28.46
N LEU A 353 -1.51 -7.22 -28.45
CA LEU A 353 -0.56 -8.30 -28.28
C LEU A 353 0.30 -8.08 -27.02
N LEU A 354 0.73 -9.18 -26.40
CA LEU A 354 1.65 -9.15 -25.26
C LEU A 354 3.09 -9.21 -25.77
N TYR A 355 3.83 -8.14 -25.57
CA TYR A 355 5.26 -8.02 -25.95
C TYR A 355 6.20 -8.03 -24.73
N SER A 356 5.66 -8.07 -23.50
CA SER A 356 6.51 -8.13 -22.31
C SER A 356 7.10 -9.52 -22.19
N GLU A 357 8.41 -9.58 -21.96
CA GLU A 357 8.98 -10.73 -21.27
C GLU A 357 8.34 -10.74 -19.88
N ASP A 358 7.86 -11.91 -19.43
CA ASP A 358 7.56 -12.09 -18.02
C ASP A 358 8.82 -11.69 -17.26
N ASP A 359 8.72 -10.68 -16.39
CA ASP A 359 9.68 -10.42 -15.32
C ASP A 359 9.65 -11.59 -14.31
N GLY A 360 9.58 -12.80 -14.83
CA GLY A 360 9.83 -14.02 -14.06
C GLY A 360 11.20 -13.84 -13.46
N GLU A 361 11.25 -13.77 -12.14
CA GLU A 361 12.43 -13.60 -11.30
C GLU A 361 13.65 -14.23 -11.98
N VAL A 362 14.71 -13.42 -12.13
CA VAL A 362 16.02 -13.89 -12.60
C VAL A 362 16.42 -15.04 -11.68
N PHE A 363 16.16 -16.25 -12.14
CA PHE A 363 16.57 -17.47 -11.46
C PHE A 363 18.09 -17.46 -11.45
N LEU A 364 18.67 -17.12 -10.31
CA LEU A 364 20.11 -17.25 -10.03
C LEU A 364 20.50 -18.71 -10.29
N GLY A 365 20.93 -19.01 -11.51
CA GLY A 365 21.37 -20.35 -11.87
C GLY A 365 21.20 -20.75 -13.34
N ARG A 366 20.40 -20.04 -14.14
CA ARG A 366 20.48 -20.15 -15.61
C ARG A 366 21.29 -18.97 -16.12
N SER A 367 22.43 -19.29 -16.71
CA SER A 367 23.36 -18.34 -17.33
C SER A 367 22.59 -17.29 -18.14
N ALA A 368 22.92 -16.02 -17.92
CA ALA A 368 22.42 -14.84 -18.65
C ALA A 368 22.67 -14.90 -20.19
N ALA A 369 23.12 -16.02 -20.70
CA ALA A 369 23.52 -16.23 -22.10
C ALA A 369 22.40 -16.76 -23.01
N SER A 370 21.17 -17.00 -22.51
CA SER A 370 20.07 -17.52 -23.35
C SER A 370 18.71 -16.86 -23.05
N GLN A 371 18.65 -15.59 -22.71
CA GLN A 371 17.43 -14.80 -22.93
C GLN A 371 17.31 -14.61 -24.44
N ALA A 372 16.65 -15.52 -25.11
CA ALA A 372 16.20 -15.30 -26.47
C ALA A 372 15.33 -14.03 -26.43
N LYS A 373 15.73 -12.98 -27.15
CA LYS A 373 14.89 -11.80 -27.35
C LYS A 373 13.56 -12.29 -27.91
N THR A 374 12.52 -12.25 -27.13
CA THR A 374 11.16 -12.67 -27.50
C THR A 374 10.58 -11.77 -28.59
N VAL A 375 11.21 -10.63 -28.82
CA VAL A 375 10.76 -9.56 -29.71
C VAL A 375 11.80 -9.33 -30.80
N SER A 376 11.38 -9.27 -32.07
CA SER A 376 12.29 -8.93 -33.19
C SER A 376 12.85 -7.52 -33.03
N GLY A 377 14.03 -7.25 -33.65
CA GLY A 377 14.62 -5.90 -33.62
C GLY A 377 13.69 -4.81 -34.16
N GLU A 378 12.93 -5.12 -35.22
CA GLU A 378 11.96 -4.19 -35.81
C GLU A 378 10.81 -3.88 -34.83
N THR A 379 10.28 -4.89 -34.16
CA THR A 379 9.23 -4.73 -33.17
C THR A 379 9.73 -3.92 -31.96
N ALA A 380 10.97 -4.14 -31.50
CA ALA A 380 11.56 -3.36 -30.41
C ALA A 380 11.66 -1.87 -30.77
N VAL A 381 12.09 -1.55 -31.99
CA VAL A 381 12.12 -0.16 -32.49
C VAL A 381 10.71 0.44 -32.57
N ALA A 382 9.73 -0.34 -33.01
CA ALA A 382 8.33 0.11 -33.06
C ALA A 382 7.76 0.38 -31.65
N ILE A 383 8.08 -0.47 -30.66
CA ILE A 383 7.71 -0.27 -29.26
C ILE A 383 8.32 1.05 -28.72
N ASP A 384 9.62 1.25 -28.90
CA ASP A 384 10.30 2.46 -28.42
C ASP A 384 9.73 3.73 -29.06
N LYS A 385 9.42 3.67 -30.37
CA LYS A 385 8.78 4.77 -31.10
C LYS A 385 7.40 5.08 -30.55
N GLU A 386 6.59 4.06 -30.34
CA GLU A 386 5.22 4.24 -29.84
C GLU A 386 5.18 4.76 -28.40
N VAL A 387 6.06 4.24 -27.52
CA VAL A 387 6.24 4.77 -26.15
C VAL A 387 6.60 6.25 -26.20
N ARG A 388 7.51 6.65 -27.10
CA ARG A 388 7.90 8.04 -27.27
C ARG A 388 6.75 8.89 -27.77
N ASN A 389 5.98 8.41 -28.74
CA ASN A 389 4.82 9.12 -29.29
C ASN A 389 3.77 9.40 -28.20
N ILE A 390 3.49 8.40 -27.32
CA ILE A 390 2.58 8.56 -26.20
C ILE A 390 3.09 9.63 -25.23
N ILE A 391 4.37 9.57 -24.87
CA ILE A 391 4.97 10.54 -23.95
C ILE A 391 4.96 11.94 -24.53
N ASP A 392 5.45 12.11 -25.76
CA ASP A 392 5.52 13.42 -26.42
C ASP A 392 4.12 14.03 -26.58
N GLY A 393 3.11 13.21 -26.92
CA GLY A 393 1.71 13.65 -26.99
C GLY A 393 1.13 14.08 -25.64
N CYS A 394 1.40 13.32 -24.58
CA CYS A 394 0.97 13.67 -23.22
C CYS A 394 1.69 14.93 -22.70
N TYR A 395 3.00 15.06 -23.00
CA TYR A 395 3.78 16.23 -22.64
C TYR A 395 3.24 17.50 -23.30
N ALA A 396 3.05 17.48 -24.61
CA ALA A 396 2.49 18.62 -25.37
C ALA A 396 1.08 19.01 -24.88
N LYS A 397 0.25 18.01 -24.53
CA LYS A 397 -1.07 18.26 -23.97
C LYS A 397 -1.02 18.92 -22.60
N ALA A 398 -0.15 18.47 -21.72
CA ALA A 398 0.05 19.07 -20.40
C ALA A 398 0.63 20.47 -20.48
N GLU A 399 1.57 20.72 -21.42
CA GLU A 399 2.13 22.04 -21.71
C GLU A 399 1.03 23.01 -22.16
N GLN A 400 0.21 22.62 -23.12
CA GLN A 400 -0.90 23.43 -23.58
C GLN A 400 -1.85 23.79 -22.42
N ILE A 401 -2.22 22.82 -21.56
CA ILE A 401 -3.09 23.07 -20.41
C ILE A 401 -2.50 24.11 -19.47
N LEU A 402 -1.21 24.02 -19.15
CA LEU A 402 -0.57 24.94 -18.23
C LEU A 402 -0.37 26.34 -18.84
N GLU A 403 -0.06 26.43 -20.16
CA GLU A 403 0.01 27.72 -20.87
C GLU A 403 -1.33 28.46 -20.88
N GLU A 404 -2.42 27.75 -21.18
CA GLU A 404 -3.78 28.31 -21.17
C GLU A 404 -4.25 28.73 -19.77
N ASN A 405 -3.72 28.09 -18.70
CA ASN A 405 -4.13 28.31 -17.32
C ASN A 405 -3.03 28.90 -16.43
N ARG A 406 -2.14 29.71 -17.01
CA ARG A 406 -1.00 30.28 -16.28
C ARG A 406 -1.42 31.13 -15.07
N SER A 407 -2.56 31.82 -15.14
CA SER A 407 -3.10 32.59 -14.02
C SER A 407 -3.49 31.70 -12.82
N LEU A 408 -4.03 30.48 -13.09
CA LEU A 408 -4.36 29.52 -12.05
C LEU A 408 -3.09 28.93 -11.42
N LEU A 409 -2.04 28.72 -12.22
CA LEU A 409 -0.73 28.26 -11.74
C LEU A 409 -0.13 29.25 -10.73
N GLU A 410 -0.16 30.56 -11.04
CA GLU A 410 0.32 31.59 -10.14
C GLU A 410 -0.54 31.63 -8.84
N LEU A 411 -1.87 31.58 -8.97
CA LEU A 411 -2.77 31.61 -7.83
C LEU A 411 -2.57 30.42 -6.90
N MET A 412 -2.41 29.21 -7.47
CA MET A 412 -2.18 27.99 -6.70
C MET A 412 -0.82 27.99 -6.01
N LYS A 413 0.23 28.44 -6.71
CA LYS A 413 1.56 28.62 -6.13
C LYS A 413 1.52 29.60 -4.95
N ASP A 414 0.83 30.75 -5.09
CA ASP A 414 0.72 31.74 -4.00
C ASP A 414 0.00 31.14 -2.79
N ALA A 415 -1.08 30.38 -3.01
CA ALA A 415 -1.79 29.69 -1.94
C ALA A 415 -0.90 28.63 -1.24
N LEU A 416 -0.10 27.88 -2.00
CA LEU A 416 0.83 26.91 -1.43
C LEU A 416 1.96 27.56 -0.63
N ILE A 417 2.45 28.73 -1.05
CA ILE A 417 3.44 29.49 -0.28
C ILE A 417 2.83 30.05 1.01
N GLU A 418 1.56 30.51 0.96
CA GLU A 418 0.87 31.09 2.10
C GLU A 418 0.43 30.02 3.13
N TYR A 419 -0.19 28.92 2.66
CA TYR A 419 -0.83 27.91 3.52
C TYR A 419 -0.05 26.60 3.65
N GLU A 420 1.00 26.38 2.86
CA GLU A 420 1.83 25.16 2.79
C GLU A 420 1.08 23.89 2.38
N THR A 421 -0.21 23.82 2.64
CA THR A 421 -1.10 22.70 2.24
C THR A 421 -2.47 23.28 1.88
N ILE A 422 -3.02 22.85 0.76
CA ILE A 422 -4.36 23.21 0.29
C ILE A 422 -5.20 21.94 0.07
N ASP A 423 -6.47 21.99 0.45
CA ASP A 423 -7.43 20.93 0.32
C ASP A 423 -8.24 21.01 -0.99
N SER A 424 -9.12 20.03 -1.21
CA SER A 424 -9.94 19.96 -2.43
C SER A 424 -10.87 21.15 -2.60
N GLU A 425 -11.43 21.72 -1.51
CA GLU A 425 -12.35 22.86 -1.59
C GLU A 425 -11.59 24.14 -1.96
N GLN A 426 -10.41 24.36 -1.38
CA GLN A 426 -9.53 25.47 -1.75
C GLN A 426 -9.03 25.34 -3.20
N ILE A 427 -8.76 24.12 -3.66
CA ILE A 427 -8.37 23.85 -5.05
C ILE A 427 -9.51 24.21 -5.99
N ASP A 428 -10.75 23.84 -5.66
CA ASP A 428 -11.92 24.18 -6.48
C ASP A 428 -12.14 25.71 -6.55
N GLU A 429 -11.96 26.44 -5.44
CA GLU A 429 -12.00 27.92 -5.43
C GLU A 429 -10.93 28.52 -6.36
N ILE A 430 -9.69 27.99 -6.31
CA ILE A 430 -8.60 28.42 -7.20
C ILE A 430 -8.94 28.15 -8.67
N MET A 431 -9.50 26.96 -8.98
CA MET A 431 -9.90 26.61 -10.34
C MET A 431 -11.01 27.51 -10.88
N GLU A 432 -11.82 28.12 -10.03
CA GLU A 432 -12.77 29.17 -10.40
C GLU A 432 -12.12 30.57 -10.54
N GLY A 433 -10.81 30.69 -10.35
CA GLY A 433 -10.06 31.95 -10.39
C GLY A 433 -10.22 32.84 -9.15
N LYS A 434 -10.64 32.26 -8.03
CA LYS A 434 -10.81 32.98 -6.75
C LYS A 434 -9.63 32.76 -5.84
N LYS A 435 -9.33 33.73 -4.97
CA LYS A 435 -8.37 33.53 -3.88
C LYS A 435 -9.00 32.53 -2.89
N PRO A 436 -8.31 31.44 -2.54
CA PRO A 436 -8.86 30.43 -1.64
C PRO A 436 -9.02 30.98 -0.22
N ARG A 437 -10.01 30.48 0.50
CA ARG A 437 -10.20 30.76 1.91
C ARG A 437 -9.03 30.22 2.74
N PRO A 438 -8.71 30.85 3.90
CA PRO A 438 -7.72 30.30 4.82
C PRO A 438 -8.13 28.89 5.29
N PRO A 439 -7.17 27.99 5.59
CA PRO A 439 -7.45 26.71 6.22
C PRO A 439 -8.25 26.88 7.53
N ALA A 440 -9.13 25.93 7.85
CA ALA A 440 -9.96 25.98 9.05
C ALA A 440 -9.16 26.10 10.36
N ASP A 441 -7.93 25.56 10.36
CA ASP A 441 -7.01 25.61 11.52
C ASP A 441 -6.25 26.94 11.65
N TRP A 442 -6.33 27.85 10.65
CA TRP A 442 -5.60 29.12 10.62
C TRP A 442 -6.20 30.21 11.52
N SER A 443 -7.50 30.13 11.82
CA SER A 443 -8.23 31.14 12.59
C SER A 443 -7.91 31.16 14.09
N ASP A 444 -7.25 30.11 14.62
CA ASP A 444 -6.96 30.02 16.07
C ASP A 444 -5.54 30.45 16.46
N SER A 445 -4.62 30.72 15.51
CA SER A 445 -3.22 31.04 15.83
C SER A 445 -2.83 32.50 15.76
N ASP A 446 -3.62 33.37 15.11
CA ASP A 446 -3.24 34.80 14.92
C ASP A 446 -3.92 35.78 15.86
N GLU A 447 -4.93 35.40 16.67
CA GLU A 447 -5.54 36.29 17.64
C GLU A 447 -4.76 36.41 18.96
N ASP A 448 -3.81 35.53 19.27
CA ASP A 448 -3.04 35.54 20.52
C ASP A 448 -1.72 36.35 20.47
N SER A 449 -1.34 36.89 19.31
CA SER A 449 -0.06 37.61 19.16
C SER A 449 -0.16 39.16 19.21
N SER A 450 -1.38 39.75 19.33
CA SER A 450 -1.55 41.20 19.28
C SER A 450 -1.98 41.90 20.60
N SER A 451 -1.98 41.19 21.73
CA SER A 451 -2.29 41.83 23.03
C SER A 451 -1.32 41.40 24.12
N GLY A 452 -0.16 42.02 24.16
CA GLY A 452 0.81 41.75 25.22
C GLY A 452 2.03 42.68 25.28
N GLU A 453 1.88 43.95 24.97
CA GLU A 453 2.82 44.95 25.51
C GLU A 453 2.49 45.24 26.97
N SER A 454 3.04 44.50 27.91
CA SER A 454 3.14 44.89 29.32
C SER A 454 4.61 45.13 29.66
N LYS A 455 4.84 46.39 30.04
CA LYS A 455 6.08 46.97 30.58
C LYS A 455 6.66 46.05 31.65
N ILE A 456 7.92 45.71 31.48
CA ILE A 456 8.73 45.11 32.55
C ILE A 456 9.49 46.29 33.20
N ASP A 457 9.11 46.61 34.43
CA ASP A 457 9.91 47.46 35.35
C ASP A 457 11.15 46.67 35.78
N ALA A 458 12.28 47.36 35.77
CA ALA A 458 13.56 46.87 36.20
C ALA A 458 13.65 46.88 37.72
N GLU A 459 13.91 45.74 38.35
CA GLU A 459 14.50 45.66 39.69
C GLU A 459 15.52 44.56 39.82
N GLU A 460 16.70 45.00 40.17
CA GLU A 460 17.83 44.50 40.95
C GLU A 460 18.31 43.03 40.87
N VAL A 461 19.56 43.02 40.51
CA VAL A 461 20.63 42.04 40.63
C VAL A 461 20.77 41.45 42.02
N ASP A 462 20.85 40.11 42.18
CA ASP A 462 21.71 39.51 43.19
C ASP A 462 22.49 38.30 42.65
N LYS A 463 23.68 38.10 43.21
CA LYS A 463 24.83 37.37 42.65
C LYS A 463 24.85 35.88 43.02
N PRO A 464 25.76 35.08 42.45
CA PRO A 464 25.63 33.63 42.22
C PRO A 464 26.16 32.78 43.38
N GLY A 465 25.48 31.65 43.59
CA GLY A 465 25.96 30.56 44.46
C GLY A 465 26.63 29.44 43.64
N SER A 466 27.79 29.07 44.11
CA SER A 466 28.76 28.20 43.49
C SER A 466 28.47 26.69 43.57
N ILE A 467 28.72 26.00 42.48
CA ILE A 467 29.53 24.75 42.35
C ILE A 467 29.13 23.51 43.18
N GLY A 468 28.72 22.49 42.49
CA GLY A 468 28.85 21.07 42.92
C GLY A 468 29.42 20.23 41.81
N SER A 469 30.55 19.58 42.06
CA SER A 469 31.36 18.78 41.16
C SER A 469 30.74 17.42 40.80
N PRO A 470 31.24 16.70 39.77
CA PRO A 470 30.61 15.52 39.19
C PRO A 470 30.90 14.24 40.02
N ALA A 471 29.90 13.32 40.00
CA ALA A 471 30.05 11.98 40.54
C ALA A 471 30.55 11.03 39.44
N SER A 472 31.59 10.27 39.83
CA SER A 472 32.31 9.25 39.08
C SER A 472 31.49 7.98 38.84
N GLU A 473 31.91 7.28 37.81
CA GLU A 473 31.56 5.93 37.38
C GLU A 473 31.47 4.88 38.48
N HIS A 474 30.49 4.02 38.37
CA HIS A 474 30.61 2.57 38.59
C HIS A 474 29.59 1.82 37.69
#